data_fcbd0b44cefe96bafcfe28d913ec7dcf
#
_entry.id   fcbd0b44cefe96bafcfe28d913ec7dcf
#
_cell.length_a   1.000
_cell.length_b   1.000
_cell.length_c   1.000
_cell.angle_alpha   90.00
_cell.angle_beta   90.00
_cell.angle_gamma   90.00
#
_symmetry.space_group_name_H-M   'P 1'
#
loop_
_entity.id
_entity.type
_entity.pdbx_description
1 polymer ?
#
loop_
_entity_poly.entity_id
_entity_poly.type
_entity_poly.pdbx_seq_one_letter_code
_entity_poly.pdbx_strand_id
1 'polypeptide(L)'
;MIHWEAHACLPLHPQADFAPIDRLRAAGVHYVSINIGMDMNPLAQVMAVIAGFRATIAAHPDKYRLVTTLQDIEAAKAAGCITIGFDLEGAMPLLEQPDMVALYKSLGVH
;
A
#
# COMPACT_ATOMS: atom_id res chain seq x y z
N MET A 1 -2.85 0.45 21.51
CA MET A 1 -1.56 0.69 20.82
C MET A 1 -1.71 0.31 19.35
N ILE A 2 -1.17 1.10 18.43
CA ILE A 2 -1.12 0.80 16.99
C ILE A 2 0.25 0.19 16.67
N HIS A 3 0.26 -0.99 16.07
CA HIS A 3 1.47 -1.62 15.57
C HIS A 3 1.61 -1.29 14.08
N TRP A 4 2.76 -0.79 13.70
CA TRP A 4 3.03 -0.21 12.39
C TRP A 4 4.24 -0.88 11.74
N GLU A 5 4.06 -1.41 10.52
CA GLU A 5 5.15 -1.82 9.64
C GLU A 5 5.36 -0.73 8.59
N ALA A 6 6.51 -0.07 8.67
CA ALA A 6 6.77 1.14 7.88
C ALA A 6 7.14 0.85 6.41
N HIS A 7 7.62 -0.34 6.10
CA HIS A 7 8.03 -0.70 4.75
C HIS A 7 8.04 -2.22 4.57
N ALA A 8 7.19 -2.71 3.69
CA ALA A 8 7.13 -4.10 3.31
C ALA A 8 7.20 -4.24 1.79
N CYS A 9 7.82 -5.33 1.32
CA CYS A 9 7.94 -5.62 -0.10
C CYS A 9 7.14 -6.87 -0.45
N LEU A 10 6.33 -6.76 -1.50
CA LEU A 10 5.79 -7.87 -2.25
C LEU A 10 6.48 -7.91 -3.62
N PRO A 11 6.37 -9.01 -4.38
CA PRO A 11 6.76 -8.97 -5.78
C PRO A 11 6.07 -7.81 -6.50
N LEU A 12 6.83 -7.02 -7.26
CA LEU A 12 6.29 -5.85 -7.98
C LEU A 12 5.54 -6.30 -9.24
N HIS A 13 4.45 -6.98 -9.01
CA HIS A 13 3.57 -7.55 -10.01
C HIS A 13 2.11 -7.30 -9.62
N PRO A 14 1.22 -6.89 -10.56
CA PRO A 14 -0.17 -6.55 -10.24
C PRO A 14 -0.97 -7.66 -9.56
N GLN A 15 -0.56 -8.92 -9.75
CA GLN A 15 -1.22 -10.11 -9.19
C GLN A 15 -0.39 -10.78 -8.09
N ALA A 16 0.46 -10.01 -7.39
CA ALA A 16 1.24 -10.53 -6.28
C ALA A 16 0.34 -11.12 -5.19
N ASP A 17 0.81 -12.20 -4.57
CA ASP A 17 0.12 -12.85 -3.46
C ASP A 17 0.20 -11.97 -2.19
N PHE A 18 -0.94 -11.72 -1.56
CA PHE A 18 -1.05 -10.96 -0.31
C PHE A 18 -0.90 -11.84 0.95
N ALA A 19 -0.54 -13.12 0.83
CA ALA A 19 -0.32 -13.97 2.00
C ALA A 19 0.67 -13.38 3.03
N PRO A 20 1.75 -12.66 2.64
CA PRO A 20 2.59 -11.96 3.61
C PRO A 20 1.82 -10.91 4.43
N ILE A 21 0.87 -10.20 3.82
CA ILE A 21 0.04 -9.20 4.48
C ILE A 21 -0.94 -9.87 5.44
N ASP A 22 -1.52 -11.00 5.06
CA ASP A 22 -2.36 -11.81 5.95
C ASP A 22 -1.59 -12.25 7.20
N ARG A 23 -0.30 -12.59 7.06
CA ARG A 23 0.55 -12.95 8.20
C ARG A 23 0.81 -11.75 9.13
N LEU A 24 1.05 -10.57 8.57
CA LEU A 24 1.19 -9.34 9.37
C LEU A 24 -0.10 -9.03 10.13
N ARG A 25 -1.26 -9.13 9.46
CA ARG A 25 -2.57 -8.95 10.10
C ARG A 25 -2.78 -9.94 11.25
N ALA A 26 -2.48 -11.22 11.03
CA ALA A 26 -2.60 -12.26 12.05
C ALA A 26 -1.64 -12.05 13.23
N ALA A 27 -0.48 -11.43 12.98
CA ALA A 27 0.49 -11.07 14.02
C ALA A 27 0.12 -9.80 14.80
N GLY A 28 -1.00 -9.14 14.47
CA GLY A 28 -1.46 -7.96 15.18
C GLY A 28 -0.89 -6.63 14.65
N VAL A 29 -0.38 -6.61 13.43
CA VAL A 29 -0.02 -5.37 12.74
C VAL A 29 -1.29 -4.69 12.24
N HIS A 30 -1.42 -3.39 12.47
CA HIS A 30 -2.62 -2.61 12.16
C HIS A 30 -2.48 -1.76 10.90
N TYR A 31 -1.26 -1.38 10.56
CA TYR A 31 -0.91 -0.64 9.35
C TYR A 31 0.36 -1.20 8.72
N VAL A 32 0.40 -1.25 7.40
CA VAL A 32 1.60 -1.57 6.63
C VAL A 32 1.71 -0.64 5.43
N SER A 33 2.93 -0.13 5.18
CA SER A 33 3.29 0.52 3.92
C SER A 33 3.89 -0.51 2.98
N ILE A 34 3.36 -0.65 1.77
CA ILE A 34 3.83 -1.60 0.78
C ILE A 34 4.53 -0.86 -0.35
N ASN A 35 5.77 -1.25 -0.65
CA ASN A 35 6.49 -0.74 -1.81
C ASN A 35 5.74 -1.06 -3.11
N ILE A 36 5.57 -0.06 -3.97
CA ILE A 36 4.93 -0.20 -5.28
C ILE A 36 5.87 0.08 -6.45
N GLY A 37 7.11 0.47 -6.18
CA GLY A 37 8.09 0.72 -7.22
C GLY A 37 9.40 1.28 -6.68
N MET A 38 10.46 0.97 -7.42
CA MET A 38 11.82 1.46 -7.20
C MET A 38 12.27 2.25 -8.43
N ASP A 39 13.39 2.97 -8.34
CA ASP A 39 13.90 3.81 -9.42
C ASP A 39 14.12 3.04 -10.74
N MET A 40 14.46 1.75 -10.67
CA MET A 40 14.67 0.93 -11.86
C MET A 40 13.38 0.45 -12.53
N ASN A 41 12.22 0.58 -11.87
CA ASN A 41 10.96 0.09 -12.43
C ASN A 41 10.39 1.07 -13.45
N PRO A 42 10.03 0.63 -14.66
CA PRO A 42 9.32 1.48 -15.61
C PRO A 42 8.00 2.00 -15.02
N LEU A 43 7.64 3.23 -15.36
CA LEU A 43 6.40 3.84 -14.86
C LEU A 43 5.16 2.98 -15.15
N ALA A 44 5.10 2.33 -16.31
CA ALA A 44 4.00 1.44 -16.67
C ALA A 44 3.85 0.28 -15.67
N GLN A 45 4.98 -0.27 -15.17
CA GLN A 45 4.95 -1.32 -14.15
C GLN A 45 4.45 -0.76 -12.82
N VAL A 46 4.93 0.40 -12.40
CA VAL A 46 4.48 1.05 -11.15
C VAL A 46 2.97 1.26 -11.17
N MET A 47 2.43 1.80 -12.26
CA MET A 47 0.98 2.01 -12.41
C MET A 47 0.20 0.69 -12.38
N ALA A 48 0.69 -0.36 -13.06
CA ALA A 48 0.05 -1.67 -13.05
C ALA A 48 0.04 -2.29 -11.65
N VAL A 49 1.13 -2.16 -10.89
CA VAL A 49 1.22 -2.65 -9.51
C VAL A 49 0.23 -1.92 -8.61
N ILE A 50 0.17 -0.59 -8.67
CA ILE A 50 -0.82 0.20 -7.91
C ILE A 50 -2.24 -0.28 -8.24
N ALA A 51 -2.57 -0.40 -9.50
CA ALA A 51 -3.91 -0.83 -9.94
C ALA A 51 -4.25 -2.23 -9.41
N GLY A 52 -3.32 -3.17 -9.53
CA GLY A 52 -3.50 -4.55 -9.06
C GLY A 52 -3.64 -4.65 -7.54
N PHE A 53 -2.80 -3.94 -6.80
CA PHE A 53 -2.86 -3.95 -5.33
C PHE A 53 -4.15 -3.30 -4.82
N ARG A 54 -4.56 -2.18 -5.40
CA ARG A 54 -5.84 -1.55 -5.06
C ARG A 54 -7.03 -2.46 -5.35
N ALA A 55 -7.00 -3.20 -6.47
CA ALA A 55 -8.05 -4.16 -6.81
C ALA A 55 -8.11 -5.31 -5.80
N THR A 56 -6.98 -5.84 -5.36
CA THR A 56 -6.90 -6.88 -4.32
C THR A 56 -7.45 -6.36 -2.99
N ILE A 57 -7.08 -5.15 -2.57
CA ILE A 57 -7.60 -4.53 -1.35
C ILE A 57 -9.12 -4.36 -1.41
N ALA A 58 -9.63 -3.86 -2.53
CA ALA A 58 -11.07 -3.64 -2.71
C ALA A 58 -11.87 -4.95 -2.76
N ALA A 59 -11.26 -6.04 -3.26
CA ALA A 59 -11.92 -7.35 -3.33
C ALA A 59 -12.03 -8.05 -1.96
N HIS A 60 -11.27 -7.62 -0.95
CA HIS A 60 -11.25 -8.25 0.39
C HIS A 60 -11.46 -7.21 1.51
N PRO A 61 -12.62 -6.53 1.56
CA PRO A 61 -12.88 -5.46 2.54
C PRO A 61 -13.00 -5.98 3.97
N ASP A 62 -13.16 -7.29 4.15
CA ASP A 62 -13.12 -8.00 5.43
C ASP A 62 -11.71 -8.14 6.01
N LYS A 63 -10.68 -7.98 5.18
CA LYS A 63 -9.27 -8.13 5.57
C LYS A 63 -8.46 -6.84 5.45
N TYR A 64 -8.64 -6.09 4.36
CA TYR A 64 -7.79 -4.99 3.95
C TYR A 64 -8.57 -3.70 3.77
N ARG A 65 -7.94 -2.58 4.10
CA ARG A 65 -8.46 -1.24 3.81
C ARG A 65 -7.33 -0.33 3.35
N LEU A 66 -7.55 0.40 2.27
CA LEU A 66 -6.61 1.44 1.86
C LEU A 66 -6.73 2.61 2.86
N VAL A 67 -5.60 3.07 3.39
CA VAL A 67 -5.57 4.18 4.34
C VAL A 67 -5.70 5.51 3.63
N THR A 68 -6.44 6.43 4.23
CA THR A 68 -6.49 7.85 3.84
C THR A 68 -6.27 8.77 5.04
N THR A 69 -6.68 8.33 6.23
CA THR A 69 -6.56 9.10 7.48
C THR A 69 -6.11 8.20 8.63
N LEU A 70 -5.66 8.81 9.72
CA LEU A 70 -5.33 8.06 10.95
C LEU A 70 -6.55 7.35 11.54
N GLN A 71 -7.75 7.95 11.41
CA GLN A 71 -8.99 7.36 11.87
C GLN A 71 -9.31 6.04 11.14
N ASP A 72 -8.88 5.91 9.88
CA ASP A 72 -9.06 4.66 9.13
C ASP A 72 -8.31 3.49 9.80
N ILE A 73 -7.12 3.76 10.36
CA ILE A 73 -6.32 2.74 11.05
C ILE A 73 -7.05 2.25 12.31
N GLU A 74 -7.60 3.17 13.09
CA GLU A 74 -8.32 2.82 14.31
C GLU A 74 -9.62 2.06 14.00
N ALA A 75 -10.37 2.50 12.99
CA ALA A 75 -11.58 1.84 12.54
C ALA A 75 -11.30 0.44 11.97
N ALA A 76 -10.24 0.29 11.19
CA ALA A 76 -9.83 -1.01 10.66
C ALA A 76 -9.39 -1.97 11.77
N LYS A 77 -8.61 -1.47 12.73
CA LYS A 77 -8.22 -2.25 13.91
C LYS A 77 -9.44 -2.78 14.66
N ALA A 78 -10.43 -1.94 14.91
CA ALA A 78 -11.67 -2.35 15.57
C ALA A 78 -12.45 -3.42 14.78
N ALA A 79 -12.33 -3.41 13.44
CA ALA A 79 -12.97 -4.37 12.54
C ALA A 79 -12.12 -5.63 12.27
N GLY A 80 -10.93 -5.76 12.85
CA GLY A 80 -10.03 -6.89 12.61
C GLY A 80 -9.34 -6.87 11.23
N CYS A 81 -9.32 -5.69 10.57
CA CYS A 81 -8.65 -5.47 9.30
C CYS A 81 -7.24 -4.89 9.51
N ILE A 82 -6.40 -5.00 8.48
CA ILE A 82 -5.15 -4.24 8.37
C ILE A 82 -5.34 -3.11 7.37
N THR A 83 -4.84 -1.92 7.70
CA THR A 83 -4.78 -0.80 6.75
C THR A 83 -3.49 -0.86 5.96
N ILE A 84 -3.59 -0.48 4.69
CA ILE A 84 -2.49 -0.52 3.73
C ILE A 84 -2.32 0.87 3.13
N GLY A 85 -1.10 1.39 3.21
CA GLY A 85 -0.61 2.50 2.39
C GLY A 85 0.43 2.00 1.42
N PHE A 86 0.84 2.83 0.49
CA PHE A 86 1.91 2.52 -0.45
C PHE A 86 3.09 3.46 -0.26
N ASP A 87 4.27 2.99 -0.65
CA ASP A 87 5.46 3.83 -0.74
C ASP A 87 6.21 3.60 -2.05
N LEU A 88 7.06 4.56 -2.39
CA LEU A 88 8.00 4.50 -3.49
C LEU A 88 9.42 4.45 -2.93
N GLU A 89 10.19 3.47 -3.35
CA GLU A 89 11.61 3.38 -3.04
C GLU A 89 12.42 4.08 -4.14
N GLY A 90 12.50 5.40 -4.02
CA GLY A 90 13.13 6.29 -4.98
C GLY A 90 12.18 7.32 -5.58
N ALA A 91 12.72 8.31 -6.26
CA ALA A 91 11.98 9.46 -6.76
C ALA A 91 11.79 9.50 -8.29
N MET A 92 12.36 8.56 -9.04
CA MET A 92 12.24 8.53 -10.50
C MET A 92 10.79 8.49 -11.00
N PRO A 93 9.85 7.78 -10.31
CA PRO A 93 8.44 7.79 -10.71
C PRO A 93 7.76 9.17 -10.63
N LEU A 94 8.35 10.13 -9.93
CA LEU A 94 7.84 11.51 -9.88
C LEU A 94 8.12 12.31 -11.16
N LEU A 95 8.96 11.83 -12.08
CA LEU A 95 9.25 12.43 -13.38
C LEU A 95 9.74 13.88 -13.29
N GLU A 96 10.44 14.24 -12.22
CA GLU A 96 10.88 15.61 -11.92
C GLU A 96 9.74 16.64 -11.89
N GLN A 97 8.51 16.17 -11.62
CA GLN A 97 7.31 17.00 -11.59
C GLN A 97 6.69 17.00 -10.18
N PRO A 98 6.75 18.13 -9.44
CA PRO A 98 6.19 18.21 -8.09
C PRO A 98 4.70 17.84 -8.01
N ASP A 99 3.93 18.13 -9.07
CA ASP A 99 2.50 17.83 -9.11
C ASP A 99 2.20 16.32 -9.07
N MET A 100 3.18 15.47 -9.42
CA MET A 100 3.06 14.02 -9.30
C MET A 100 2.89 13.56 -7.84
N VAL A 101 3.35 14.34 -6.87
CA VAL A 101 3.18 14.01 -5.44
C VAL A 101 1.70 13.94 -5.07
N ALA A 102 0.92 14.93 -5.49
CA ALA A 102 -0.52 14.95 -5.22
C ALA A 102 -1.25 13.79 -5.92
N LEU A 103 -0.83 13.44 -7.15
CA LEU A 103 -1.39 12.32 -7.87
C LEU A 103 -1.10 10.99 -7.15
N TYR A 104 0.16 10.73 -6.79
CA TYR A 104 0.52 9.51 -6.05
C TYR A 104 -0.19 9.43 -4.71
N LYS A 105 -0.32 10.56 -3.99
CA LYS A 105 -1.08 10.59 -2.75
C LYS A 105 -2.53 10.15 -2.97
N SER A 106 -3.18 10.60 -4.03
CA SER A 106 -4.56 10.18 -4.38
C SER A 106 -4.67 8.68 -4.71
N LEU A 107 -3.57 8.07 -5.12
CA LEU A 107 -3.49 6.63 -5.40
C LEU A 107 -3.18 5.77 -4.17
N GLY A 108 -2.85 6.39 -3.04
CA GLY A 108 -2.57 5.70 -1.78
C GLY A 108 -1.10 5.71 -1.36
N VAL A 109 -0.25 6.50 -2.00
CA VAL A 109 1.16 6.67 -1.62
C VAL A 109 1.27 7.73 -0.52
N HIS A 110 2.03 7.45 0.54
CA HIS A 110 2.21 8.32 1.72
C HIS A 110 3.67 8.55 2.04
#